data_e82b1d8d498d7c6462f5a15e08b3c0a2
#
_entry.id   e82b1d8d498d7c6462f5a15e08b3c0a2
#
_cell.length_a   1.000
_cell.length_b   1.000
_cell.length_c   1.000
_cell.angle_alpha   90.00
_cell.angle_beta   90.00
_cell.angle_gamma   90.00
#
_symmetry.space_group_name_H-M   'P 1'
#
loop_
_entity.id
_entity.type
_entity.pdbx_description
1 polymer ?
#
loop_
_entity_poly.entity_id
_entity_poly.type
_entity_poly.pdbx_seq_one_letter_code
_entity_poly.pdbx_strand_id
1 'polypeptide(L)'
;MARRDRVIITIGGTGVGPRNRTPEATEPHIDTLLPGLMTQILFSGLSNTAQAGLSRGLVGLSSRDSTAALIVNAPSSSGGVRDALGVVCPLFGSIFERL
;
A
#
# COMPACT_ATOMS: atom_id res chain seq x y z
N MET A 1 -24.36 -5.43 -13.06
CA MET A 1 -23.16 -4.71 -13.51
C MET A 1 -21.92 -5.44 -13.02
N ALA A 2 -20.96 -5.66 -13.89
CA ALA A 2 -19.73 -6.32 -13.50
C ALA A 2 -18.92 -5.43 -12.53
N ARG A 3 -18.42 -6.03 -11.46
CA ARG A 3 -17.55 -5.38 -10.52
C ARG A 3 -16.19 -5.10 -11.18
N ARG A 4 -15.60 -3.96 -10.90
CA ARG A 4 -14.27 -3.61 -11.36
C ARG A 4 -13.36 -3.41 -10.17
N ASP A 5 -12.54 -4.42 -9.89
CA ASP A 5 -11.53 -4.33 -8.84
C ASP A 5 -10.33 -3.55 -9.36
N ARG A 6 -9.89 -2.54 -8.61
CA ARG A 6 -8.77 -1.69 -8.98
C ARG A 6 -7.71 -1.72 -7.90
N VAL A 7 -6.47 -1.89 -8.34
CA VAL A 7 -5.30 -1.80 -7.47
C VAL A 7 -4.33 -0.79 -8.08
N ILE A 8 -3.94 0.18 -7.30
CA ILE A 8 -2.97 1.20 -7.71
C ILE A 8 -1.75 1.05 -6.82
N ILE A 9 -0.61 0.76 -7.43
CA ILE A 9 0.64 0.60 -6.71
C ILE A 9 1.58 1.70 -7.17
N THR A 10 1.98 2.57 -6.24
CA THR A 10 3.04 3.54 -6.49
C THR A 10 4.37 2.95 -6.05
N ILE A 11 5.44 3.29 -6.73
CA ILE A 11 6.78 2.78 -6.44
C ILE A 11 7.73 3.94 -6.24
N GLY A 12 8.30 4.04 -5.03
CA GLY A 12 9.25 5.07 -4.68
C GLY A 12 8.64 6.25 -3.95
N GLY A 13 9.49 7.15 -3.49
CA GLY A 13 9.08 8.37 -2.82
C GLY A 13 8.54 8.19 -1.41
N THR A 14 8.80 7.06 -0.74
CA THR A 14 8.23 6.74 0.57
C THR A 14 9.18 6.94 1.75
N GLY A 15 10.41 7.38 1.51
CA GLY A 15 11.41 7.56 2.56
C GLY A 15 11.24 8.84 3.36
N VAL A 16 12.24 9.13 4.20
CA VAL A 16 12.22 10.29 5.11
C VAL A 16 12.85 11.56 4.50
N GLY A 17 13.42 11.47 3.32
CA GLY A 17 14.05 12.61 2.67
C GLY A 17 13.05 13.68 2.25
N PRO A 18 13.48 14.95 2.11
CA PRO A 18 12.55 16.05 1.84
C PRO A 18 11.87 15.97 0.46
N ARG A 19 12.43 15.17 -0.47
CA ARG A 19 11.84 14.96 -1.79
C ARG A 19 10.91 13.75 -1.85
N ASN A 20 10.84 12.95 -0.78
CA ASN A 20 9.99 11.78 -0.71
C ASN A 20 8.59 12.20 -0.28
N ARG A 21 7.71 12.45 -1.27
CA ARG A 21 6.38 13.04 -1.05
C ARG A 21 5.23 12.14 -1.50
N THR A 22 5.50 10.87 -1.79
CA THR A 22 4.46 9.96 -2.26
C THR A 22 3.33 9.77 -1.25
N PRO A 23 3.61 9.54 0.06
CA PRO A 23 2.50 9.41 1.03
C PRO A 23 1.64 10.68 1.11
N GLU A 24 2.26 11.86 1.10
CA GLU A 24 1.54 13.12 1.15
C GLU A 24 0.66 13.34 -0.09
N ALA A 25 1.16 12.96 -1.27
CA ALA A 25 0.39 13.04 -2.51
C ALA A 25 -0.74 12.02 -2.56
N THR A 26 -0.57 10.87 -1.89
CA THR A 26 -1.54 9.78 -1.89
C THR A 26 -2.67 9.99 -0.90
N GLU A 27 -2.36 10.56 0.27
CA GLU A 27 -3.29 10.67 1.39
C GLU A 27 -4.64 11.29 1.00
N PRO A 28 -4.72 12.38 0.21
CA PRO A 28 -6.00 12.97 -0.17
C PRO A 28 -6.93 12.03 -0.97
N HIS A 29 -6.38 10.97 -1.54
CA HIS A 29 -7.13 10.00 -2.34
C HIS A 29 -7.59 8.79 -1.52
N ILE A 30 -7.22 8.72 -0.25
CA ILE A 30 -7.56 7.60 0.64
C ILE A 30 -8.70 8.01 1.55
N ASP A 31 -9.83 7.31 1.41
CA ASP A 31 -10.95 7.43 2.34
C ASP A 31 -10.70 6.64 3.62
N THR A 32 -10.15 5.44 3.47
CA THR A 32 -9.96 4.51 4.60
C THR A 32 -8.56 3.92 4.55
N LEU A 33 -7.76 4.21 5.57
CA LEU A 33 -6.46 3.55 5.73
C LEU A 33 -6.64 2.11 6.20
N LEU A 34 -5.72 1.24 5.78
CA LEU A 34 -5.65 -0.15 6.21
C LEU A 34 -4.36 -0.37 7.00
N PRO A 35 -4.32 0.08 8.27
CA PRO A 35 -3.07 0.04 9.04
C PRO A 35 -2.57 -1.37 9.32
N GLY A 36 -3.45 -2.37 9.37
CA GLY A 36 -3.05 -3.77 9.50
C GLY A 36 -2.19 -4.24 8.34
N LEU A 37 -2.51 -3.85 7.12
CA LEU A 37 -1.69 -4.18 5.95
C LEU A 37 -0.37 -3.43 5.96
N MET A 38 -0.39 -2.16 6.38
CA MET A 38 0.83 -1.37 6.53
C MET A 38 1.79 -2.04 7.53
N THR A 39 1.25 -2.55 8.64
CA THR A 39 2.03 -3.27 9.65
C THR A 39 2.60 -4.58 9.10
N GLN A 40 1.83 -5.35 8.35
CA GLN A 40 2.30 -6.60 7.75
C GLN A 40 3.43 -6.36 6.75
N ILE A 41 3.31 -5.32 5.94
CA ILE A 41 4.37 -4.95 4.99
C ILE A 41 5.64 -4.56 5.75
N LEU A 42 5.51 -3.79 6.82
CA LEU A 42 6.63 -3.40 7.66
C LEU A 42 7.34 -4.64 8.23
N PHE A 43 6.60 -5.56 8.82
CA PHE A 43 7.19 -6.78 9.39
C PHE A 43 7.87 -7.63 8.32
N SER A 44 7.27 -7.76 7.15
CA SER A 44 7.89 -8.48 6.04
C SER A 44 9.22 -7.83 5.64
N GLY A 45 9.24 -6.50 5.54
CA GLY A 45 10.47 -5.76 5.20
C GLY A 45 11.54 -5.85 6.27
N LEU A 46 11.16 -5.77 7.55
CA LEU A 46 12.11 -5.81 8.68
C LEU A 46 12.82 -7.15 8.79
N SER A 47 12.24 -8.24 8.30
CA SER A 47 12.92 -9.53 8.25
C SER A 47 14.10 -9.54 7.27
N ASN A 48 14.16 -8.57 6.36
CA ASN A 48 15.22 -8.46 5.35
C ASN A 48 16.17 -7.30 5.62
N THR A 49 15.67 -6.18 6.13
CA THR A 49 16.48 -4.99 6.39
C THR A 49 15.82 -4.07 7.42
N ALA A 50 16.63 -3.52 8.32
CA ALA A 50 16.18 -2.50 9.27
C ALA A 50 15.71 -1.22 8.56
N GLN A 51 16.19 -0.95 7.35
CA GLN A 51 15.79 0.21 6.55
C GLN A 51 14.29 0.22 6.23
N ALA A 52 13.62 -0.92 6.28
CA ALA A 52 12.17 -1.00 6.07
C ALA A 52 11.39 -0.09 7.04
N GLY A 53 11.92 0.14 8.24
CA GLY A 53 11.31 1.04 9.23
C GLY A 53 11.29 2.52 8.83
N LEU A 54 12.06 2.90 7.82
CA LEU A 54 12.09 4.28 7.32
C LEU A 54 11.04 4.54 6.23
N SER A 55 10.34 3.53 5.77
CA SER A 55 9.26 3.71 4.80
C SER A 55 8.03 4.29 5.48
N ARG A 56 7.44 5.30 4.86
CA ARG A 56 6.21 5.96 5.30
C ARG A 56 5.04 5.64 4.38
N GLY A 57 5.15 4.56 3.60
CA GLY A 57 4.15 4.18 2.61
C GLY A 57 2.78 3.92 3.22
N LEU A 58 1.74 4.31 2.49
CA LEU A 58 0.34 4.14 2.89
C LEU A 58 -0.28 2.96 2.15
N VAL A 59 -1.24 2.32 2.80
CA VAL A 59 -2.14 1.36 2.17
C VAL A 59 -3.55 1.73 2.57
N GLY A 60 -4.43 1.88 1.60
CA GLY A 60 -5.79 2.27 1.88
C GLY A 60 -6.73 2.09 0.71
N LEU A 61 -8.00 2.39 0.96
CA LEU A 61 -9.07 2.33 -0.02
C LEU A 61 -9.53 3.73 -0.39
N SER A 62 -9.79 3.96 -1.68
CA SER A 62 -10.31 5.25 -2.15
C SER A 62 -11.76 5.49 -1.77
N SER A 63 -12.51 4.42 -1.49
CA SER A 63 -13.90 4.47 -1.02
C SER A 63 -14.25 3.16 -0.33
N ARG A 64 -15.48 3.05 0.18
CA ARG A 64 -15.97 1.86 0.87
C ARG A 64 -17.08 1.15 0.08
N ASP A 65 -17.07 1.27 -1.23
CA ASP A 65 -18.06 0.67 -2.11
C ASP A 65 -17.41 -0.10 -3.27
N SER A 66 -18.24 -0.61 -4.19
CA SER A 66 -17.77 -1.42 -5.31
C SER A 66 -16.92 -0.64 -6.33
N THR A 67 -16.81 0.68 -6.20
CA THR A 67 -15.95 1.50 -7.06
C THR A 67 -14.56 1.74 -6.45
N ALA A 68 -14.30 1.22 -5.25
CA ALA A 68 -13.06 1.44 -4.53
C ALA A 68 -11.84 0.95 -5.29
N ALA A 69 -10.76 1.70 -5.16
CA ALA A 69 -9.43 1.26 -5.53
C ALA A 69 -8.62 0.98 -4.25
N LEU A 70 -7.85 -0.10 -4.26
CA LEU A 70 -6.83 -0.35 -3.24
C LEU A 70 -5.58 0.39 -3.67
N ILE A 71 -5.08 1.26 -2.82
CA ILE A 71 -3.90 2.07 -3.10
C ILE A 71 -2.77 1.61 -2.18
N VAL A 72 -1.62 1.29 -2.78
CA VAL A 72 -0.46 0.77 -2.05
C VAL A 72 0.77 1.60 -2.44
N ASN A 73 1.42 2.20 -1.46
CA ASN A 73 2.71 2.83 -1.68
C ASN A 73 3.82 1.81 -1.39
N ALA A 74 4.56 1.42 -2.42
CA ALA A 74 5.72 0.56 -2.27
C ALA A 74 7.01 1.40 -2.34
N PRO A 75 8.07 1.01 -1.61
CA PRO A 75 9.36 1.70 -1.71
C PRO A 75 10.03 1.40 -3.06
N SER A 76 11.11 2.15 -3.37
CA SER A 76 11.79 2.03 -4.66
C SER A 76 12.63 0.77 -4.81
N SER A 77 12.95 0.07 -3.73
CA SER A 77 13.76 -1.14 -3.80
C SER A 77 12.95 -2.34 -4.32
N SER A 78 13.60 -3.24 -5.06
CA SER A 78 12.94 -4.45 -5.55
C SER A 78 12.45 -5.35 -4.41
N GLY A 79 13.22 -5.41 -3.31
CA GLY A 79 12.82 -6.14 -2.12
C GLY A 79 11.58 -5.56 -1.47
N GLY A 80 11.51 -4.23 -1.38
CA GLY A 80 10.34 -3.54 -0.81
C GLY A 80 9.08 -3.72 -1.64
N VAL A 81 9.20 -3.68 -2.98
CA VAL A 81 8.08 -3.98 -3.87
C VAL A 81 7.60 -5.42 -3.68
N ARG A 82 8.54 -6.36 -3.60
CA ARG A 82 8.23 -7.78 -3.38
C ARG A 82 7.51 -8.00 -2.05
N ASP A 83 7.97 -7.34 -0.98
CA ASP A 83 7.34 -7.43 0.34
C ASP A 83 5.90 -6.90 0.29
N ALA A 84 5.71 -5.73 -0.30
CA ALA A 84 4.38 -5.13 -0.40
C ALA A 84 3.41 -6.03 -1.19
N LEU A 85 3.83 -6.51 -2.35
CA LEU A 85 2.99 -7.38 -3.18
C LEU A 85 2.73 -8.72 -2.50
N GLY A 86 3.72 -9.29 -1.82
CA GLY A 86 3.57 -10.56 -1.09
C GLY A 86 2.52 -10.48 0.02
N VAL A 87 2.33 -9.31 0.61
CA VAL A 87 1.29 -9.08 1.64
C VAL A 87 -0.07 -8.83 1.00
N VAL A 88 -0.17 -7.94 0.02
CA VAL A 88 -1.48 -7.49 -0.47
C VAL A 88 -2.11 -8.42 -1.51
N CYS A 89 -1.30 -9.04 -2.37
CA CYS A 89 -1.85 -9.89 -3.44
C CYS A 89 -2.72 -11.03 -2.93
N PRO A 90 -2.33 -11.78 -1.88
CA PRO A 90 -3.18 -12.86 -1.37
C PRO A 90 -4.51 -12.37 -0.79
N LEU A 91 -4.63 -11.08 -0.50
CA LEU A 91 -5.81 -10.50 0.16
C LEU A 91 -6.74 -9.75 -0.80
N PHE A 92 -6.38 -9.63 -2.08
CA PHE A 92 -7.20 -8.88 -3.04
C PHE A 92 -8.64 -9.37 -3.06
N GLY A 93 -8.84 -10.68 -3.19
CA GLY A 93 -10.18 -11.26 -3.20
C GLY A 93 -10.96 -10.92 -1.93
N SER A 94 -10.35 -11.12 -0.77
CA SER A 94 -10.98 -10.84 0.52
C SER A 94 -11.35 -9.38 0.68
N ILE A 95 -10.50 -8.45 0.21
CA ILE A 95 -10.77 -7.02 0.31
C ILE A 95 -11.97 -6.64 -0.56
N PHE A 96 -11.94 -7.02 -1.83
CA PHE A 96 -12.96 -6.59 -2.78
C PHE A 96 -14.29 -7.30 -2.60
N GLU A 97 -14.32 -8.53 -2.08
CA GLU A 97 -15.55 -9.22 -1.73
C GLU A 97 -16.38 -8.47 -0.69
N ARG A 98 -15.74 -7.67 0.17
CA ARG A 98 -16.42 -6.92 1.23
C ARG A 98 -16.95 -5.56 0.79
N LEU A 99 -16.64 -5.16 -0.41
CA LEU A 99 -17.00 -3.87 -0.97
C LEU A 99 -18.13 -4.01 -2.00
#